data_a17fe6676c583edb011f2d2ed55dcff5
#
_entry.id   a17fe6676c583edb011f2d2ed55dcff5
#
_cell.length_a   1.000
_cell.length_b   1.000
_cell.length_c   1.000
_cell.angle_alpha   90.00
_cell.angle_beta   90.00
_cell.angle_gamma   90.00
#
_symmetry.space_group_name_H-M   'P 1'
#
loop_
_entity.id
_entity.type
_entity.pdbx_description
1 polymer ?
#
loop_
_entity_poly.entity_id
_entity_poly.type
_entity_poly.pdbx_seq_one_letter_code
_entity_poly.pdbx_strand_id
1 'polypeptide(L)'
;RQRQMCIRDSTETLQPAAPVEIIWEPKIFLPFHPNGMKFVSLDTEGKVTDSWTVFSVGGGALAEESDGKASVNTPDVYEMNHLTEILHWCERTGKSYWEYVKECEDSDIWDYLAEVWETMKASVRRGLENEGVLPGPLNLRRKASTYYIRARGYKASLQSRGLVFAYALAVSEENAAGGTIVTAPTCGSCGVVPAVLYHLQQSREFSDIRILRALATAGLIGNIVKQNASISGAEAGCQAEVGTACSMASAAANQLFGGSPAQIEYAAEMGLEHHLGMTCDPVCGLVQIPCIERNAYAAARALDANLYSSFTDGMHRVSFDKVVEVMKQTGNDLPSLYKE
;
A
#
# COMPACT_ATOMS: atom_id res chain seq x y z
N ARG A 1 1.93 -4.36 14.14
CA ARG A 1 2.96 -4.02 13.15
C ARG A 1 3.19 -2.52 13.09
N GLN A 2 2.19 -1.74 12.75
CA GLN A 2 2.22 -0.28 12.86
C GLN A 2 2.57 0.17 14.29
N ARG A 3 2.16 -0.58 15.32
CA ARG A 3 2.52 -0.32 16.72
C ARG A 3 4.02 -0.18 16.94
N GLN A 4 4.84 -1.10 16.40
CA GLN A 4 6.28 -1.08 16.66
C GLN A 4 6.98 0.12 16.02
N MET A 5 6.53 0.54 14.83
CA MET A 5 7.06 1.71 14.15
C MET A 5 6.64 3.00 14.86
N CYS A 6 5.35 3.18 15.13
CA CYS A 6 4.83 4.34 15.86
C CYS A 6 5.45 4.47 17.26
N ILE A 7 5.65 3.35 17.96
CA ILE A 7 6.24 3.34 19.30
C ILE A 7 7.70 3.80 19.26
N ARG A 8 8.52 3.30 18.31
CA ARG A 8 9.90 3.73 18.17
C ARG A 8 9.99 5.22 17.88
N ASP A 9 9.27 5.71 16.89
CA ASP A 9 9.31 7.11 16.48
C ASP A 9 8.77 8.02 17.58
N SER A 10 7.72 7.61 18.30
CA SER A 10 7.22 8.33 19.47
C SER A 10 8.24 8.35 20.60
N THR A 11 8.96 7.24 20.84
CA THR A 11 9.99 7.16 21.86
C THR A 11 11.16 8.10 21.52
N GLU A 12 11.66 8.05 20.29
CA GLU A 12 12.73 8.92 19.82
C GLU A 12 12.37 10.40 19.87
N THR A 13 11.11 10.74 19.57
CA THR A 13 10.59 12.11 19.60
C THR A 13 10.33 12.62 21.02
N LEU A 14 9.79 11.78 21.90
CA LEU A 14 9.35 12.19 23.24
C LEU A 14 10.44 12.07 24.30
N GLN A 15 11.39 11.12 24.18
CA GLN A 15 12.48 10.93 25.15
C GLN A 15 13.29 12.19 25.48
N PRO A 16 13.56 13.10 24.53
CA PRO A 16 14.21 14.36 24.85
C PRO A 16 13.38 15.29 25.77
N ALA A 17 12.05 15.14 25.76
CA ALA A 17 11.13 15.98 26.52
C ALA A 17 10.67 15.33 27.83
N ALA A 18 10.49 14.01 27.86
CA ALA A 18 10.04 13.26 29.03
C ALA A 18 10.52 11.81 28.97
N PRO A 19 10.79 11.13 30.12
CA PRO A 19 11.06 9.70 30.15
C PRO A 19 9.88 8.92 29.57
N VAL A 20 10.15 7.97 28.66
CA VAL A 20 9.13 7.12 28.04
C VAL A 20 9.38 5.67 28.43
N GLU A 21 8.39 5.01 29.03
CA GLU A 21 8.37 3.59 29.31
C GLU A 21 7.35 2.90 28.41
N ILE A 22 7.76 1.81 27.76
CA ILE A 22 6.90 1.02 26.87
C ILE A 22 6.53 -0.29 27.58
N ILE A 23 5.23 -0.46 27.80
CA ILE A 23 4.69 -1.70 28.39
C ILE A 23 4.05 -2.52 27.28
N TRP A 24 4.61 -3.70 27.04
CA TRP A 24 4.12 -4.63 26.02
C TRP A 24 3.10 -5.61 26.59
N GLU A 25 1.87 -5.55 26.06
CA GLU A 25 0.78 -6.46 26.43
C GLU A 25 0.29 -7.28 25.21
N PRO A 26 1.14 -8.16 24.67
CA PRO A 26 0.89 -8.84 23.40
C PRO A 26 -0.28 -9.83 23.45
N LYS A 27 -0.74 -10.20 24.65
CA LYS A 27 -1.84 -11.14 24.85
C LYS A 27 -3.19 -10.46 25.15
N ILE A 28 -3.19 -9.13 25.29
CA ILE A 28 -4.41 -8.37 25.55
C ILE A 28 -4.92 -7.81 24.22
N PHE A 29 -6.12 -8.24 23.84
CA PHE A 29 -6.86 -7.72 22.72
C PHE A 29 -7.99 -6.82 23.25
N LEU A 30 -7.97 -5.56 22.84
CA LEU A 30 -9.06 -4.65 23.19
C LEU A 30 -10.30 -4.96 22.34
N PRO A 31 -11.53 -4.87 22.90
CA PRO A 31 -12.75 -5.28 22.19
C PRO A 31 -13.02 -4.52 20.90
N PHE A 32 -12.63 -3.24 20.85
CA PHE A 32 -12.88 -2.37 19.70
C PHE A 32 -12.05 -2.75 18.47
N HIS A 33 -10.74 -2.97 18.65
CA HIS A 33 -9.82 -3.37 17.57
C HIS A 33 -8.55 -4.00 18.16
N PRO A 34 -7.96 -5.04 17.52
CA PRO A 34 -6.77 -5.71 18.03
C PRO A 34 -5.52 -4.82 18.10
N ASN A 35 -5.42 -3.81 17.23
CA ASN A 35 -4.27 -2.90 17.17
C ASN A 35 -4.47 -1.65 18.03
N GLY A 36 -4.76 -1.81 19.33
CA GLY A 36 -4.92 -0.72 20.29
C GLY A 36 -3.58 -0.27 20.89
N MET A 37 -3.47 1.03 21.12
CA MET A 37 -2.38 1.67 21.87
C MET A 37 -2.99 2.56 22.96
N LYS A 38 -2.47 2.45 24.18
CA LYS A 38 -2.87 3.34 25.28
C LYS A 38 -1.68 4.18 25.69
N PHE A 39 -1.84 5.49 25.58
CA PHE A 39 -0.89 6.48 26.07
C PHE A 39 -1.34 6.96 27.45
N VAL A 40 -0.41 7.07 28.37
CA VAL A 40 -0.70 7.55 29.73
C VAL A 40 0.37 8.57 30.11
N SER A 41 -0.03 9.75 30.51
CA SER A 41 0.85 10.73 31.10
C SER A 41 0.80 10.67 32.63
N LEU A 42 1.96 10.75 33.26
CA LEU A 42 2.13 10.69 34.71
C LEU A 42 2.74 12.01 35.21
N ASP A 43 2.33 12.45 36.40
CA ASP A 43 3.02 13.52 37.09
C ASP A 43 4.30 13.02 37.78
N THR A 44 5.01 13.92 38.47
CA THR A 44 6.25 13.62 39.18
C THR A 44 6.08 12.63 40.34
N GLU A 45 4.86 12.42 40.81
CA GLU A 45 4.50 11.48 41.87
C GLU A 45 4.05 10.12 41.31
N GLY A 46 3.98 9.97 39.97
CA GLY A 46 3.56 8.77 39.29
C GLY A 46 2.03 8.63 39.18
N LYS A 47 1.28 9.70 39.42
CA LYS A 47 -0.16 9.70 39.25
C LYS A 47 -0.56 10.01 37.82
N VAL A 48 -1.55 9.30 37.31
CA VAL A 48 -2.10 9.52 35.96
C VAL A 48 -2.72 10.91 35.87
N THR A 49 -2.22 11.72 34.95
CA THR A 49 -2.75 13.06 34.65
C THR A 49 -3.64 13.07 33.43
N ASP A 50 -3.33 12.20 32.45
CA ASP A 50 -4.13 12.05 31.23
C ASP A 50 -3.95 10.65 30.63
N SER A 51 -4.92 10.20 29.83
CA SER A 51 -4.82 8.94 29.11
C SER A 51 -5.58 8.98 27.80
N TRP A 52 -4.96 8.42 26.76
CA TRP A 52 -5.54 8.35 25.43
C TRP A 52 -5.44 6.93 24.90
N THR A 53 -6.57 6.37 24.43
CA THR A 53 -6.62 5.05 23.80
C THR A 53 -6.97 5.22 22.34
N VAL A 54 -6.10 4.75 21.47
CA VAL A 54 -6.23 4.89 20.01
C VAL A 54 -5.94 3.56 19.33
N PHE A 55 -6.59 3.33 18.20
CA PHE A 55 -6.49 2.10 17.42
C PHE A 55 -5.98 2.41 16.02
N SER A 56 -4.98 1.65 15.56
CA SER A 56 -4.57 1.68 14.16
C SER A 56 -5.47 0.75 13.34
N VAL A 57 -6.30 1.34 12.49
CA VAL A 57 -7.34 0.60 11.73
C VAL A 57 -6.96 0.32 10.28
N GLY A 58 -5.69 0.55 9.93
CA GLY A 58 -5.13 0.27 8.60
C GLY A 58 -4.97 1.54 7.75
N GLY A 59 -4.09 1.46 6.73
CA GLY A 59 -3.83 2.56 5.80
C GLY A 59 -3.37 3.88 6.42
N GLY A 60 -2.81 3.85 7.65
CA GLY A 60 -2.43 5.05 8.41
C GLY A 60 -3.59 5.68 9.20
N ALA A 61 -4.82 5.15 9.07
CA ALA A 61 -5.98 5.68 9.79
C ALA A 61 -5.92 5.29 11.27
N LEU A 62 -6.33 6.25 12.12
CA LEU A 62 -6.50 6.06 13.56
C LEU A 62 -7.98 6.21 13.91
N ALA A 63 -8.44 5.45 14.90
CA ALA A 63 -9.78 5.53 15.43
C ALA A 63 -9.75 5.53 16.96
N GLU A 64 -10.73 6.17 17.57
CA GLU A 64 -10.97 6.15 19.02
C GLU A 64 -12.22 5.33 19.34
N GLU A 65 -12.30 4.80 20.57
CA GLU A 65 -13.46 4.03 21.01
C GLU A 65 -14.74 4.87 21.05
N SER A 66 -14.61 6.20 21.23
CA SER A 66 -15.70 7.18 21.18
C SER A 66 -16.35 7.34 19.81
N ASP A 67 -15.64 6.96 18.74
CA ASP A 67 -16.10 7.16 17.36
C ASP A 67 -17.13 6.11 16.90
N GLY A 68 -17.51 5.18 17.78
CA GLY A 68 -18.43 4.09 17.47
C GLY A 68 -17.74 2.97 16.67
N LYS A 69 -18.23 2.64 15.47
CA LYS A 69 -17.47 1.80 14.54
C LYS A 69 -16.30 2.60 14.00
N ALA A 70 -15.11 1.97 13.89
CA ALA A 70 -13.88 2.58 13.39
C ALA A 70 -14.02 3.11 11.94
N SER A 71 -14.84 4.14 11.77
CA SER A 71 -15.00 4.86 10.50
C SER A 71 -14.36 6.23 10.66
N VAL A 72 -13.24 6.43 9.99
CA VAL A 72 -12.77 7.80 9.72
C VAL A 72 -13.87 8.46 8.91
N ASN A 73 -14.47 9.51 9.47
CA ASN A 73 -15.54 10.26 8.81
C ASN A 73 -14.90 11.12 7.71
N THR A 74 -14.52 10.48 6.59
CA THR A 74 -14.04 11.16 5.39
C THR A 74 -15.27 11.48 4.54
N PRO A 75 -15.41 12.72 4.02
CA PRO A 75 -16.52 13.06 3.13
C PRO A 75 -16.50 12.13 1.91
N ASP A 76 -17.69 11.71 1.46
CA ASP A 76 -17.86 10.98 0.21
C ASP A 76 -17.57 11.94 -0.96
N VAL A 77 -16.36 11.87 -1.49
CA VAL A 77 -15.92 12.67 -2.63
C VAL A 77 -16.39 12.07 -3.96
N TYR A 78 -16.49 10.75 -4.02
CA TYR A 78 -16.82 10.01 -5.23
C TYR A 78 -18.27 9.51 -5.19
N GLU A 79 -19.08 9.92 -6.18
CA GLU A 79 -20.46 9.45 -6.31
C GLU A 79 -20.55 7.98 -6.73
N MET A 80 -19.64 7.54 -7.61
CA MET A 80 -19.58 6.17 -8.11
C MET A 80 -18.61 5.33 -7.29
N ASN A 81 -19.11 4.23 -6.73
CA ASN A 81 -18.38 3.36 -5.81
C ASN A 81 -17.90 2.03 -6.46
N HIS A 82 -18.27 1.78 -7.70
CA HIS A 82 -17.89 0.59 -8.45
C HIS A 82 -17.11 0.95 -9.71
N LEU A 83 -16.07 0.20 -10.00
CA LEU A 83 -15.23 0.48 -11.17
C LEU A 83 -15.99 0.30 -12.48
N THR A 84 -16.96 -0.61 -12.52
CA THR A 84 -17.87 -0.82 -13.66
C THR A 84 -18.70 0.43 -13.98
N GLU A 85 -19.18 1.15 -12.95
CA GLU A 85 -19.93 2.40 -13.13
C GLU A 85 -19.04 3.49 -13.73
N ILE A 86 -17.81 3.61 -13.21
CA ILE A 86 -16.81 4.57 -13.68
C ILE A 86 -16.35 4.21 -15.11
N LEU A 87 -16.21 2.92 -15.42
CA LEU A 87 -15.93 2.46 -16.78
C LEU A 87 -17.00 2.92 -17.77
N HIS A 88 -18.28 2.73 -17.46
CA HIS A 88 -19.39 3.21 -18.29
C HIS A 88 -19.38 4.74 -18.42
N TRP A 89 -19.01 5.45 -17.35
CA TRP A 89 -18.83 6.91 -17.42
C TRP A 89 -17.69 7.29 -18.39
N CYS A 90 -16.55 6.59 -18.32
CA CYS A 90 -15.42 6.78 -19.25
C CYS A 90 -15.85 6.56 -20.71
N GLU A 91 -16.57 5.46 -20.97
CA GLU A 91 -17.06 5.14 -22.32
C GLU A 91 -18.02 6.20 -22.88
N ARG A 92 -18.95 6.70 -22.05
CA ARG A 92 -19.92 7.72 -22.47
C ARG A 92 -19.31 9.09 -22.69
N THR A 93 -18.28 9.44 -21.91
CA THR A 93 -17.68 10.78 -21.94
C THR A 93 -16.43 10.87 -22.81
N GLY A 94 -15.85 9.73 -23.18
CA GLY A 94 -14.56 9.66 -23.86
C GLY A 94 -13.37 10.04 -22.97
N LYS A 95 -13.58 10.06 -21.64
CA LYS A 95 -12.57 10.41 -20.63
C LYS A 95 -11.98 9.15 -20.01
N SER A 96 -10.92 9.31 -19.23
CA SER A 96 -10.23 8.25 -18.51
C SER A 96 -10.42 8.35 -16.99
N TYR A 97 -9.98 7.34 -16.24
CA TYR A 97 -10.13 7.29 -14.78
C TYR A 97 -9.49 8.48 -14.04
N TRP A 98 -8.31 8.94 -14.45
CA TRP A 98 -7.70 10.13 -13.83
C TRP A 98 -8.49 11.41 -14.08
N GLU A 99 -9.25 11.48 -15.18
CA GLU A 99 -10.15 12.62 -15.46
C GLU A 99 -11.40 12.56 -14.60
N TYR A 100 -11.88 11.36 -14.27
CA TYR A 100 -12.93 11.20 -13.27
C TYR A 100 -12.47 11.69 -11.88
N VAL A 101 -11.25 11.28 -11.46
CA VAL A 101 -10.66 11.83 -10.22
C VAL A 101 -10.58 13.35 -10.26
N LYS A 102 -10.13 13.93 -11.37
CA LYS A 102 -10.05 15.38 -11.55
C LYS A 102 -11.41 16.10 -11.45
N GLU A 103 -12.50 15.44 -11.81
CA GLU A 103 -13.85 16.02 -11.70
C GLU A 103 -14.42 15.92 -10.28
N CYS A 104 -14.02 14.94 -9.51
CA CYS A 104 -14.52 14.70 -8.16
C CYS A 104 -13.70 15.42 -7.08
N GLU A 105 -12.39 15.53 -7.27
CA GLU A 105 -11.48 16.10 -6.28
C GLU A 105 -11.22 17.59 -6.50
N ASP A 106 -10.88 18.29 -5.43
CA ASP A 106 -10.42 19.66 -5.48
C ASP A 106 -9.05 19.76 -6.17
N SER A 107 -8.69 20.97 -6.62
CA SER A 107 -7.46 21.19 -7.41
C SER A 107 -6.16 20.90 -6.67
N ASP A 108 -6.16 20.94 -5.34
CA ASP A 108 -5.03 20.65 -4.46
C ASP A 108 -4.62 19.16 -4.45
N ILE A 109 -5.49 18.28 -4.94
CA ILE A 109 -5.13 16.85 -5.13
C ILE A 109 -3.86 16.69 -5.97
N TRP A 110 -3.60 17.57 -6.93
CA TRP A 110 -2.43 17.48 -7.80
C TRP A 110 -1.14 17.85 -7.07
N ASP A 111 -1.18 18.84 -6.17
CA ASP A 111 -0.06 19.20 -5.31
C ASP A 111 0.23 18.08 -4.31
N TYR A 112 -0.81 17.49 -3.72
CA TYR A 112 -0.69 16.33 -2.86
C TYR A 112 -0.08 15.12 -3.59
N LEU A 113 -0.56 14.78 -4.79
CA LEU A 113 0.00 13.68 -5.59
C LEU A 113 1.45 13.95 -6.01
N ALA A 114 1.83 15.23 -6.23
CA ALA A 114 3.21 15.60 -6.49
C ALA A 114 4.10 15.35 -5.27
N GLU A 115 3.67 15.72 -4.06
CA GLU A 115 4.36 15.40 -2.80
C GLU A 115 4.47 13.89 -2.58
N VAL A 116 3.39 13.14 -2.80
CA VAL A 116 3.36 11.68 -2.77
C VAL A 116 4.44 11.10 -3.71
N TRP A 117 4.51 11.59 -4.94
CA TRP A 117 5.48 11.12 -5.92
C TRP A 117 6.93 11.41 -5.52
N GLU A 118 7.21 12.62 -5.03
CA GLU A 118 8.55 12.97 -4.53
C GLU A 118 8.96 12.08 -3.35
N THR A 119 8.05 11.83 -2.42
CA THR A 119 8.27 10.93 -1.29
C THR A 119 8.52 9.49 -1.74
N MET A 120 7.78 8.99 -2.72
CA MET A 120 8.00 7.67 -3.32
C MET A 120 9.40 7.57 -3.95
N LYS A 121 9.80 8.56 -4.76
CA LYS A 121 11.13 8.62 -5.38
C LYS A 121 12.25 8.66 -4.33
N ALA A 122 12.05 9.47 -3.30
CA ALA A 122 13.02 9.61 -2.21
C ALA A 122 13.21 8.29 -1.44
N SER A 123 12.12 7.58 -1.15
CA SER A 123 12.16 6.29 -0.46
C SER A 123 12.90 5.21 -1.27
N VAL A 124 12.68 5.16 -2.59
CA VAL A 124 13.43 4.25 -3.48
C VAL A 124 14.93 4.56 -3.43
N ARG A 125 15.31 5.84 -3.58
CA ARG A 125 16.73 6.25 -3.60
C ARG A 125 17.42 5.91 -2.28
N ARG A 126 16.83 6.29 -1.14
CA ARG A 126 17.37 5.98 0.19
C ARG A 126 17.54 4.49 0.40
N GLY A 127 16.52 3.69 0.06
CA GLY A 127 16.56 2.25 0.26
C GLY A 127 17.60 1.54 -0.62
N LEU A 128 17.95 2.09 -1.77
CA LEU A 128 19.04 1.58 -2.61
C LEU A 128 20.43 1.92 -2.06
N GLU A 129 20.56 3.01 -1.33
CA GLU A 129 21.82 3.47 -0.72
C GLU A 129 22.07 2.83 0.65
N ASN A 130 21.00 2.49 1.37
CA ASN A 130 21.09 1.93 2.71
C ASN A 130 21.42 0.44 2.68
N GLU A 131 22.42 0.06 3.46
CA GLU A 131 22.86 -1.32 3.65
C GLU A 131 22.75 -1.76 5.11
N GLY A 132 23.13 -2.99 5.41
CA GLY A 132 23.20 -3.51 6.78
C GLY A 132 22.04 -4.43 7.13
N VAL A 133 21.63 -4.38 8.39
CA VAL A 133 20.61 -5.26 8.99
C VAL A 133 19.40 -4.45 9.42
N LEU A 134 18.21 -4.96 9.12
CA LEU A 134 16.95 -4.35 9.55
C LEU A 134 16.76 -4.46 11.07
N PRO A 135 16.07 -3.50 11.70
CA PRO A 135 15.77 -3.56 13.13
C PRO A 135 14.92 -4.78 13.50
N GLY A 136 15.09 -5.26 14.73
CA GLY A 136 14.28 -6.33 15.29
C GLY A 136 15.01 -7.68 15.37
N PRO A 137 14.35 -8.71 15.92
CA PRO A 137 15.00 -9.99 16.27
C PRO A 137 15.33 -10.88 15.06
N LEU A 138 14.81 -10.57 13.86
CA LEU A 138 15.00 -11.44 12.69
C LEU A 138 16.39 -11.32 12.07
N ASN A 139 17.15 -10.29 12.39
CA ASN A 139 18.48 -10.02 11.82
C ASN A 139 18.49 -10.05 10.27
N LEU A 140 17.41 -9.62 9.66
CA LEU A 140 17.25 -9.66 8.20
C LEU A 140 18.15 -8.62 7.54
N ARG A 141 19.01 -9.07 6.63
CA ARG A 141 19.88 -8.19 5.86
C ARG A 141 19.10 -7.48 4.76
N ARG A 142 19.40 -6.20 4.55
CA ARG A 142 18.94 -5.45 3.39
C ARG A 142 19.49 -6.06 2.11
N LYS A 143 18.66 -6.13 1.08
CA LYS A 143 18.97 -6.80 -0.21
C LYS A 143 18.86 -5.84 -1.39
N ALA A 144 18.19 -4.69 -1.23
CA ALA A 144 17.86 -3.79 -2.34
C ALA A 144 19.09 -3.36 -3.14
N SER A 145 20.13 -2.86 -2.48
CA SER A 145 21.40 -2.47 -3.11
C SER A 145 22.04 -3.61 -3.90
N THR A 146 22.14 -4.80 -3.29
CA THR A 146 22.69 -5.98 -3.96
C THR A 146 21.89 -6.40 -5.18
N TYR A 147 20.55 -6.38 -5.10
CA TYR A 147 19.67 -6.69 -6.24
C TYR A 147 19.83 -5.65 -7.35
N TYR A 148 19.92 -4.37 -7.01
CA TYR A 148 20.12 -3.29 -7.97
C TYR A 148 21.44 -3.46 -8.76
N ILE A 149 22.55 -3.70 -8.04
CA ILE A 149 23.86 -3.91 -8.66
C ILE A 149 23.85 -5.13 -9.59
N ARG A 150 23.30 -6.25 -9.10
CA ARG A 150 23.23 -7.48 -9.89
C ARG A 150 22.33 -7.33 -11.12
N ALA A 151 21.17 -6.70 -10.97
CA ALA A 151 20.23 -6.47 -12.08
C ALA A 151 20.89 -5.74 -13.23
N ARG A 152 21.73 -4.75 -12.96
CA ARG A 152 22.46 -3.97 -14.00
C ARG A 152 23.45 -4.80 -14.83
N GLY A 153 23.88 -5.95 -14.31
CA GLY A 153 24.76 -6.89 -15.04
C GLY A 153 24.03 -7.85 -15.98
N TYR A 154 22.69 -7.89 -15.96
CA TYR A 154 21.90 -8.78 -16.82
C TYR A 154 21.50 -8.13 -18.15
N LYS A 155 21.08 -8.97 -19.11
CA LYS A 155 20.47 -8.51 -20.37
C LYS A 155 19.12 -7.80 -20.09
N ALA A 156 18.72 -6.92 -21.00
CA ALA A 156 17.59 -6.02 -20.84
C ALA A 156 16.29 -6.66 -20.28
N SER A 157 15.94 -7.88 -20.74
CA SER A 157 14.72 -8.57 -20.28
C SER A 157 14.74 -8.97 -18.81
N LEU A 158 15.85 -9.50 -18.32
CA LEU A 158 16.05 -9.86 -16.92
C LEU A 158 16.42 -8.65 -16.06
N GLN A 159 17.15 -7.69 -16.64
CA GLN A 159 17.51 -6.43 -15.99
C GLN A 159 16.26 -5.68 -15.54
N SER A 160 15.27 -5.50 -16.41
CA SER A 160 14.01 -4.81 -16.09
C SER A 160 13.34 -5.43 -14.87
N ARG A 161 13.17 -6.75 -14.86
CA ARG A 161 12.54 -7.45 -13.71
C ARG A 161 13.37 -7.34 -12.43
N GLY A 162 14.69 -7.47 -12.53
CA GLY A 162 15.61 -7.33 -11.40
C GLY A 162 15.60 -5.92 -10.80
N LEU A 163 15.47 -4.88 -11.62
CA LEU A 163 15.35 -3.49 -11.16
C LEU A 163 14.03 -3.25 -10.42
N VAL A 164 12.91 -3.78 -10.93
CA VAL A 164 11.62 -3.69 -10.23
C VAL A 164 11.69 -4.36 -8.86
N PHE A 165 12.31 -5.54 -8.76
CA PHE A 165 12.54 -6.17 -7.46
C PHE A 165 13.38 -5.27 -6.54
N ALA A 166 14.48 -4.72 -7.03
CA ALA A 166 15.35 -3.86 -6.23
C ALA A 166 14.62 -2.62 -5.70
N TYR A 167 13.79 -1.98 -6.50
CA TYR A 167 13.01 -0.80 -6.10
C TYR A 167 11.93 -1.15 -5.06
N ALA A 168 11.23 -2.26 -5.23
CA ALA A 168 10.24 -2.70 -4.26
C ALA A 168 10.88 -3.10 -2.91
N LEU A 169 12.00 -3.80 -2.96
CA LEU A 169 12.81 -4.11 -1.78
C LEU A 169 13.28 -2.84 -1.09
N ALA A 170 13.77 -1.84 -1.83
CA ALA A 170 14.28 -0.58 -1.29
C ALA A 170 13.23 0.11 -0.41
N VAL A 171 12.01 0.31 -0.93
CA VAL A 171 10.92 0.97 -0.19
C VAL A 171 10.46 0.12 1.00
N SER A 172 10.34 -1.20 0.82
CA SER A 172 9.90 -2.09 1.89
C SER A 172 10.93 -2.20 3.02
N GLU A 173 12.21 -2.17 2.71
CA GLU A 173 13.30 -2.12 3.69
C GLU A 173 13.37 -0.78 4.43
N GLU A 174 13.10 0.34 3.74
CA GLU A 174 12.94 1.64 4.37
C GLU A 174 11.76 1.64 5.35
N ASN A 175 10.62 1.11 4.94
CA ASN A 175 9.47 0.92 5.83
C ASN A 175 9.84 0.10 7.08
N ALA A 176 10.52 -1.02 6.90
CA ALA A 176 10.93 -1.90 8.01
C ALA A 176 11.97 -1.23 8.94
N ALA A 177 12.73 -0.27 8.43
CA ALA A 177 13.70 0.51 9.19
C ALA A 177 13.13 1.80 9.80
N GLY A 178 11.84 2.14 9.55
CA GLY A 178 11.16 3.34 10.02
C GLY A 178 11.47 4.60 9.20
N GLY A 179 11.96 4.43 7.99
CA GLY A 179 12.11 5.54 7.05
C GLY A 179 10.75 6.03 6.53
N THR A 180 10.69 7.29 6.12
CA THR A 180 9.48 7.88 5.52
C THR A 180 9.16 7.19 4.20
N ILE A 181 7.95 6.63 4.10
CA ILE A 181 7.40 6.00 2.91
C ILE A 181 5.94 6.47 2.68
N VAL A 182 5.43 6.23 1.49
CA VAL A 182 4.01 6.40 1.21
C VAL A 182 3.28 5.08 1.43
N THR A 183 2.16 5.11 2.14
CA THR A 183 1.27 3.94 2.26
C THR A 183 0.46 3.80 0.96
N ALA A 184 0.66 2.72 0.21
CA ALA A 184 0.03 2.49 -1.08
C ALA A 184 -0.43 1.03 -1.28
N PRO A 185 -1.61 0.63 -0.74
CA PRO A 185 -2.49 1.39 0.15
C PRO A 185 -2.10 1.34 1.63
N THR A 186 -1.19 0.45 2.05
CA THR A 186 -0.75 0.28 3.43
C THR A 186 0.78 0.27 3.54
N CYS A 187 1.34 0.34 4.75
CA CYS A 187 2.78 0.22 4.96
C CYS A 187 3.30 -1.18 4.57
N GLY A 188 2.49 -2.23 4.75
CA GLY A 188 2.87 -3.61 4.40
C GLY A 188 3.03 -3.85 2.90
N SER A 189 2.46 -2.99 2.07
CA SER A 189 2.50 -3.08 0.59
C SER A 189 3.10 -1.85 -0.08
N CYS A 190 3.77 -0.98 0.70
CA CYS A 190 4.28 0.32 0.26
C CYS A 190 5.30 0.28 -0.88
N GLY A 191 5.92 -0.87 -1.14
CA GLY A 191 6.95 -1.02 -2.17
C GLY A 191 6.41 -1.22 -3.59
N VAL A 192 5.15 -1.63 -3.76
CA VAL A 192 4.64 -2.10 -5.06
C VAL A 192 4.45 -0.95 -6.04
N VAL A 193 3.60 0.02 -5.69
CA VAL A 193 3.28 1.17 -6.56
C VAL A 193 4.52 2.01 -6.88
N PRO A 194 5.35 2.41 -5.88
CA PRO A 194 6.53 3.20 -6.17
C PRO A 194 7.53 2.46 -7.09
N ALA A 195 7.74 1.16 -6.88
CA ALA A 195 8.67 0.39 -7.69
C ALA A 195 8.27 0.35 -9.16
N VAL A 196 6.98 0.10 -9.44
CA VAL A 196 6.44 0.04 -10.80
C VAL A 196 6.56 1.40 -11.48
N LEU A 197 6.07 2.45 -10.83
CA LEU A 197 6.08 3.80 -11.42
C LEU A 197 7.49 4.34 -11.60
N TYR A 198 8.37 4.15 -10.61
CA TYR A 198 9.77 4.55 -10.70
C TYR A 198 10.49 3.82 -11.82
N HIS A 199 10.30 2.50 -11.94
CA HIS A 199 10.87 1.71 -13.03
C HIS A 199 10.41 2.21 -14.40
N LEU A 200 9.10 2.45 -14.57
CA LEU A 200 8.52 2.92 -15.81
C LEU A 200 9.00 4.33 -16.16
N GLN A 201 9.09 5.23 -15.18
CA GLN A 201 9.63 6.56 -15.41
C GLN A 201 11.08 6.49 -15.89
N GLN A 202 11.94 5.70 -15.22
CA GLN A 202 13.35 5.60 -15.58
C GLN A 202 13.59 4.90 -16.92
N SER A 203 12.77 3.91 -17.26
CA SER A 203 12.98 3.08 -18.47
C SER A 203 12.27 3.60 -19.71
N ARG A 204 11.25 4.45 -19.56
CA ARG A 204 10.39 4.97 -20.64
C ARG A 204 10.32 6.49 -20.69
N GLU A 205 11.02 7.17 -19.77
CA GLU A 205 11.12 8.64 -19.70
C GLU A 205 9.74 9.32 -19.62
N PHE A 206 8.79 8.70 -18.92
CA PHE A 206 7.47 9.31 -18.70
C PHE A 206 7.62 10.61 -17.88
N SER A 207 6.94 11.67 -18.32
CA SER A 207 6.93 12.94 -17.60
C SER A 207 6.20 12.83 -16.26
N ASP A 208 6.56 13.69 -15.30
CA ASP A 208 5.92 13.70 -13.97
C ASP A 208 4.41 13.85 -14.08
N ILE A 209 3.89 14.71 -14.96
CA ILE A 209 2.46 14.87 -15.13
C ILE A 209 1.75 13.57 -15.55
N ARG A 210 2.39 12.71 -16.34
CA ARG A 210 1.84 11.39 -16.68
C ARG A 210 1.85 10.46 -15.48
N ILE A 211 2.90 10.53 -14.64
CA ILE A 211 2.98 9.75 -13.41
C ILE A 211 1.91 10.21 -12.41
N LEU A 212 1.68 11.52 -12.23
CA LEU A 212 0.63 12.02 -11.35
C LEU A 212 -0.76 11.56 -11.79
N ARG A 213 -1.06 11.58 -13.09
CA ARG A 213 -2.31 11.03 -13.63
C ARG A 213 -2.44 9.53 -13.37
N ALA A 214 -1.34 8.77 -13.47
CA ALA A 214 -1.32 7.34 -13.15
C ALA A 214 -1.50 7.09 -11.64
N LEU A 215 -0.94 7.95 -10.78
CA LEU A 215 -1.18 7.91 -9.33
C LEU A 215 -2.64 8.21 -8.98
N ALA A 216 -3.28 9.16 -9.66
CA ALA A 216 -4.70 9.43 -9.47
C ALA A 216 -5.56 8.18 -9.78
N THR A 217 -5.28 7.51 -10.90
CA THR A 217 -5.94 6.23 -11.23
C THR A 217 -5.64 5.14 -10.19
N ALA A 218 -4.38 5.00 -9.76
CA ALA A 218 -4.01 4.05 -8.71
C ALA A 218 -4.77 4.31 -7.41
N GLY A 219 -4.86 5.58 -6.99
CA GLY A 219 -5.61 5.99 -5.80
C GLY A 219 -7.08 5.63 -5.89
N LEU A 220 -7.71 5.88 -7.04
CA LEU A 220 -9.11 5.51 -7.30
C LEU A 220 -9.34 4.00 -7.14
N ILE A 221 -8.47 3.16 -7.72
CA ILE A 221 -8.54 1.70 -7.55
C ILE A 221 -8.45 1.31 -6.08
N GLY A 222 -7.50 1.88 -5.33
CA GLY A 222 -7.35 1.63 -3.90
C GLY A 222 -8.58 2.06 -3.09
N ASN A 223 -9.19 3.20 -3.43
CA ASN A 223 -10.40 3.71 -2.78
C ASN A 223 -11.61 2.77 -3.01
N ILE A 224 -11.79 2.25 -4.22
CA ILE A 224 -12.86 1.28 -4.52
C ILE A 224 -12.71 0.01 -3.67
N VAL A 225 -11.49 -0.52 -3.54
CA VAL A 225 -11.24 -1.68 -2.68
C VAL A 225 -11.50 -1.34 -1.21
N LYS A 226 -11.03 -0.19 -0.73
CA LYS A 226 -11.24 0.26 0.64
C LYS A 226 -12.73 0.40 0.97
N GLN A 227 -13.51 0.96 0.07
CA GLN A 227 -14.93 1.21 0.25
C GLN A 227 -15.76 -0.08 0.24
N ASN A 228 -15.49 -0.99 -0.69
CA ASN A 228 -16.33 -2.17 -0.92
C ASN A 228 -15.85 -3.42 -0.16
N ALA A 229 -14.59 -3.45 0.26
CA ALA A 229 -13.99 -4.58 0.98
C ALA A 229 -13.14 -4.09 2.15
N SER A 230 -11.83 -4.28 2.08
CA SER A 230 -10.84 -3.78 3.03
C SER A 230 -9.46 -3.71 2.37
N ILE A 231 -8.63 -2.80 2.85
CA ILE A 231 -7.20 -2.72 2.52
C ILE A 231 -6.32 -3.21 3.69
N SER A 232 -6.92 -3.73 4.75
CA SER A 232 -6.22 -4.15 5.97
C SER A 232 -5.88 -5.64 5.95
N GLY A 233 -4.59 -5.96 6.17
CA GLY A 233 -4.15 -7.34 6.32
C GLY A 233 -4.73 -8.03 7.55
N ALA A 234 -5.01 -7.28 8.62
CA ALA A 234 -5.64 -7.78 9.84
C ALA A 234 -7.12 -8.15 9.62
N GLU A 235 -7.79 -7.52 8.66
CA GLU A 235 -9.20 -7.79 8.36
C GLU A 235 -9.35 -8.88 7.30
N ALA A 236 -8.59 -8.78 6.22
CA ALA A 236 -8.81 -9.61 5.03
C ALA A 236 -7.55 -10.32 4.50
N GLY A 237 -6.46 -10.37 5.26
CA GLY A 237 -5.21 -10.97 4.82
C GLY A 237 -4.39 -10.09 3.89
N CYS A 238 -3.21 -10.57 3.47
CA CYS A 238 -2.35 -9.82 2.55
C CYS A 238 -2.93 -9.66 1.14
N GLN A 239 -3.98 -10.40 0.77
CA GLN A 239 -4.73 -10.14 -0.46
C GLN A 239 -5.28 -8.71 -0.48
N ALA A 240 -5.73 -8.19 0.67
CA ALA A 240 -6.23 -6.83 0.83
C ALA A 240 -5.12 -5.77 0.75
N GLU A 241 -3.92 -6.06 1.21
CA GLU A 241 -2.78 -5.13 1.17
C GLU A 241 -2.03 -5.24 -0.17
N VAL A 242 -1.37 -6.38 -0.37
CA VAL A 242 -0.46 -6.62 -1.49
C VAL A 242 -1.25 -6.79 -2.79
N GLY A 243 -2.41 -7.47 -2.75
CA GLY A 243 -3.29 -7.62 -3.90
C GLY A 243 -3.82 -6.28 -4.39
N THR A 244 -4.30 -5.43 -3.46
CA THR A 244 -4.74 -4.07 -3.82
C THR A 244 -3.59 -3.23 -4.37
N ALA A 245 -2.40 -3.27 -3.76
CA ALA A 245 -1.23 -2.55 -4.28
C ALA A 245 -0.83 -3.01 -5.69
N CYS A 246 -0.89 -4.32 -5.95
CA CYS A 246 -0.65 -4.87 -7.29
C CYS A 246 -1.69 -4.36 -8.29
N SER A 247 -2.96 -4.36 -7.92
CA SER A 247 -4.06 -3.85 -8.74
C SER A 247 -3.88 -2.36 -9.07
N MET A 248 -3.58 -1.53 -8.06
CA MET A 248 -3.27 -0.11 -8.22
C MET A 248 -2.12 0.12 -9.20
N ALA A 249 -1.02 -0.63 -9.03
CA ALA A 249 0.15 -0.52 -9.87
C ALA A 249 -0.09 -1.03 -11.31
N SER A 250 -0.91 -2.07 -11.47
CA SER A 250 -1.29 -2.63 -12.78
C SER A 250 -2.09 -1.63 -13.60
N ALA A 251 -3.11 -1.02 -12.99
CA ALA A 251 -3.94 0.02 -13.62
C ALA A 251 -3.09 1.24 -14.01
N ALA A 252 -2.26 1.72 -13.09
CA ALA A 252 -1.37 2.85 -13.34
C ALA A 252 -0.38 2.58 -14.48
N ALA A 253 0.21 1.39 -14.51
CA ALA A 253 1.10 0.98 -15.59
C ALA A 253 0.37 0.92 -16.93
N ASN A 254 -0.81 0.30 -16.97
CA ASN A 254 -1.60 0.18 -18.19
C ASN A 254 -1.99 1.55 -18.76
N GLN A 255 -2.40 2.49 -17.89
CA GLN A 255 -2.66 3.87 -18.30
C GLN A 255 -1.43 4.58 -18.87
N LEU A 256 -0.24 4.38 -18.29
CA LEU A 256 1.01 4.96 -18.80
C LEU A 256 1.33 4.48 -20.21
N PHE A 257 1.00 3.24 -20.53
CA PHE A 257 1.17 2.67 -21.87
C PHE A 257 0.02 3.04 -22.84
N GLY A 258 -0.98 3.79 -22.40
CA GLY A 258 -2.07 4.28 -23.22
C GLY A 258 -3.21 3.28 -23.39
N GLY A 259 -3.39 2.38 -22.43
CA GLY A 259 -4.50 1.45 -22.42
C GLY A 259 -5.86 2.14 -22.38
N SER A 260 -6.85 1.50 -23.00
CA SER A 260 -8.24 1.94 -22.91
C SER A 260 -8.78 1.79 -21.47
N PRO A 261 -9.87 2.47 -21.09
CA PRO A 261 -10.48 2.27 -19.78
C PRO A 261 -10.79 0.80 -19.47
N ALA A 262 -11.26 0.02 -20.45
CA ALA A 262 -11.50 -1.42 -20.28
C ALA A 262 -10.21 -2.21 -20.05
N GLN A 263 -9.11 -1.87 -20.73
CA GLN A 263 -7.82 -2.52 -20.51
C GLN A 263 -7.23 -2.15 -19.12
N ILE A 264 -7.43 -0.92 -18.65
CA ILE A 264 -7.00 -0.46 -17.33
C ILE A 264 -7.76 -1.23 -16.23
N GLU A 265 -9.09 -1.35 -16.39
CA GLU A 265 -9.93 -2.14 -15.48
C GLU A 265 -9.49 -3.60 -15.46
N TYR A 266 -9.24 -4.20 -16.61
CA TYR A 266 -8.77 -5.59 -16.71
C TYR A 266 -7.39 -5.77 -16.07
N ALA A 267 -6.47 -4.82 -16.23
CA ALA A 267 -5.19 -4.86 -15.54
C ALA A 267 -5.35 -4.83 -14.01
N ALA A 268 -6.25 -3.98 -13.52
CA ALA A 268 -6.58 -3.89 -12.09
C ALA A 268 -7.18 -5.21 -11.57
N GLU A 269 -8.12 -5.77 -12.31
CA GLU A 269 -8.77 -7.05 -11.99
C GLU A 269 -7.72 -8.16 -11.85
N MET A 270 -6.88 -8.37 -12.86
CA MET A 270 -5.83 -9.39 -12.84
C MET A 270 -4.84 -9.19 -11.67
N GLY A 271 -4.51 -7.94 -11.38
CA GLY A 271 -3.62 -7.60 -10.27
C GLY A 271 -4.18 -8.05 -8.91
N LEU A 272 -5.49 -7.97 -8.72
CA LEU A 272 -6.16 -8.39 -7.48
C LEU A 272 -6.48 -9.89 -7.46
N GLU A 273 -7.07 -10.41 -8.53
CA GLU A 273 -7.52 -11.80 -8.64
C GLU A 273 -6.42 -12.79 -8.29
N HIS A 274 -5.22 -12.57 -8.83
CA HIS A 274 -4.06 -13.46 -8.63
C HIS A 274 -3.40 -13.35 -7.25
N HIS A 275 -3.99 -12.57 -6.34
CA HIS A 275 -3.61 -12.47 -4.94
C HIS A 275 -4.69 -12.97 -3.98
N LEU A 276 -5.85 -13.44 -4.49
CA LEU A 276 -6.91 -14.01 -3.65
C LEU A 276 -6.39 -15.20 -2.82
N GLY A 277 -6.83 -15.27 -1.57
CA GLY A 277 -6.41 -16.30 -0.62
C GLY A 277 -5.06 -16.06 0.05
N MET A 278 -4.37 -14.95 -0.21
CA MET A 278 -3.09 -14.65 0.42
C MET A 278 -3.27 -14.29 1.90
N THR A 279 -2.71 -15.12 2.77
CA THR A 279 -2.73 -14.95 4.22
C THR A 279 -1.85 -13.78 4.70
N CYS A 280 -2.10 -13.27 5.90
CA CYS A 280 -1.24 -12.31 6.59
C CYS A 280 -0.74 -12.90 7.91
N ASP A 281 0.44 -13.51 7.88
CA ASP A 281 1.06 -14.26 8.97
C ASP A 281 2.56 -13.97 9.06
N PRO A 282 2.98 -12.73 9.33
CA PRO A 282 4.39 -12.38 9.31
C PRO A 282 5.13 -12.93 10.51
N VAL A 283 6.37 -13.32 10.27
CA VAL A 283 7.26 -13.84 11.31
C VAL A 283 7.50 -12.78 12.39
N CYS A 284 7.26 -13.13 13.63
CA CYS A 284 7.37 -12.23 14.79
C CYS A 284 6.46 -10.99 14.72
N GLY A 285 5.37 -11.02 13.94
CA GLY A 285 4.52 -9.84 13.74
C GLY A 285 5.22 -8.66 13.04
N LEU A 286 6.38 -8.86 12.43
CA LEU A 286 7.15 -7.80 11.77
C LEU A 286 6.84 -7.72 10.27
N VAL A 287 6.71 -6.50 9.76
CA VAL A 287 6.54 -6.23 8.32
C VAL A 287 7.87 -6.45 7.58
N GLN A 288 8.43 -7.64 7.71
CA GLN A 288 9.71 -8.05 7.13
C GLN A 288 9.57 -9.36 6.36
N ILE A 289 9.27 -10.46 7.03
CA ILE A 289 9.11 -11.79 6.42
C ILE A 289 7.64 -12.23 6.57
N PRO A 290 6.93 -12.48 5.47
CA PRO A 290 7.34 -12.46 4.06
C PRO A 290 7.09 -11.11 3.34
N CYS A 291 6.70 -10.07 4.04
CA CYS A 291 6.15 -8.82 3.48
C CYS A 291 7.09 -8.15 2.46
N ILE A 292 8.39 -8.03 2.77
CA ILE A 292 9.38 -7.40 1.89
C ILE A 292 9.44 -8.12 0.53
N GLU A 293 9.49 -9.45 0.54
CA GLU A 293 9.57 -10.23 -0.70
C GLU A 293 8.24 -10.23 -1.47
N ARG A 294 7.10 -10.22 -0.76
CA ARG A 294 5.77 -10.11 -1.39
C ARG A 294 5.63 -8.81 -2.21
N ASN A 295 6.18 -7.70 -1.71
CA ASN A 295 6.18 -6.44 -2.47
C ASN A 295 6.94 -6.56 -3.80
N ALA A 296 8.12 -7.18 -3.78
CA ALA A 296 8.91 -7.40 -5.00
C ALA A 296 8.16 -8.25 -6.04
N TYR A 297 7.57 -9.35 -5.60
CA TYR A 297 6.80 -10.22 -6.49
C TYR A 297 5.53 -9.54 -7.01
N ALA A 298 4.80 -8.80 -6.19
CA ALA A 298 3.61 -8.08 -6.61
C ALA A 298 3.92 -6.97 -7.60
N ALA A 299 5.03 -6.25 -7.43
CA ALA A 299 5.48 -5.24 -8.40
C ALA A 299 5.77 -5.84 -9.78
N ALA A 300 6.41 -7.01 -9.84
CA ALA A 300 6.61 -7.73 -11.10
C ALA A 300 5.28 -8.21 -11.70
N ARG A 301 4.38 -8.76 -10.89
CA ARG A 301 3.05 -9.19 -11.34
C ARG A 301 2.21 -8.03 -11.86
N ALA A 302 2.35 -6.84 -11.30
CA ALA A 302 1.67 -5.65 -11.82
C ALA A 302 2.09 -5.34 -13.27
N LEU A 303 3.37 -5.50 -13.60
CA LEU A 303 3.84 -5.35 -14.98
C LEU A 303 3.39 -6.50 -15.89
N ASP A 304 3.33 -7.73 -15.37
CA ASP A 304 2.81 -8.88 -16.10
C ASP A 304 1.30 -8.70 -16.40
N ALA A 305 0.51 -8.23 -15.44
CA ALA A 305 -0.91 -7.92 -15.61
C ALA A 305 -1.15 -6.79 -16.63
N ASN A 306 -0.35 -5.72 -16.54
CA ASN A 306 -0.35 -4.67 -17.55
C ASN A 306 -0.06 -5.23 -18.96
N LEU A 307 0.98 -6.02 -19.10
CA LEU A 307 1.36 -6.59 -20.39
C LEU A 307 0.26 -7.49 -20.96
N TYR A 308 -0.31 -8.35 -20.13
CA TYR A 308 -1.38 -9.26 -20.52
C TYR A 308 -2.62 -8.48 -21.02
N SER A 309 -3.11 -7.53 -20.22
CA SER A 309 -4.30 -6.75 -20.58
C SER A 309 -4.08 -5.89 -21.83
N SER A 310 -2.86 -5.39 -22.05
CA SER A 310 -2.52 -4.59 -23.22
C SER A 310 -2.57 -5.37 -24.55
N PHE A 311 -2.48 -6.72 -24.50
CA PHE A 311 -2.62 -7.56 -25.69
C PHE A 311 -4.07 -7.95 -26.00
N THR A 312 -5.01 -7.54 -25.18
CA THR A 312 -6.44 -7.81 -25.34
C THR A 312 -7.18 -6.55 -25.78
N ASP A 313 -8.44 -6.69 -26.08
CA ASP A 313 -9.37 -5.58 -26.31
C ASP A 313 -9.96 -5.00 -25.00
N GLY A 314 -9.56 -5.55 -23.84
CA GLY A 314 -10.09 -5.20 -22.52
C GLY A 314 -11.37 -5.98 -22.15
N MET A 315 -11.91 -6.79 -23.05
CA MET A 315 -13.12 -7.58 -22.76
C MET A 315 -12.77 -8.84 -21.97
N HIS A 316 -13.40 -9.04 -20.82
CA HIS A 316 -13.22 -10.19 -19.97
C HIS A 316 -14.51 -10.57 -19.21
N ARG A 317 -14.53 -11.72 -18.53
CA ARG A 317 -15.74 -12.30 -17.96
C ARG A 317 -16.04 -11.92 -16.53
N VAL A 318 -15.01 -11.62 -15.76
CA VAL A 318 -15.09 -11.31 -14.32
C VAL A 318 -14.66 -9.87 -14.12
N SER A 319 -15.55 -9.03 -13.64
CA SER A 319 -15.22 -7.62 -13.40
C SER A 319 -14.34 -7.45 -12.15
N PHE A 320 -13.59 -6.36 -12.11
CA PHE A 320 -12.84 -5.95 -10.92
C PHE A 320 -13.72 -5.91 -9.67
N ASP A 321 -14.92 -5.34 -9.76
CA ASP A 321 -15.86 -5.24 -8.64
C ASP A 321 -16.24 -6.64 -8.10
N LYS A 322 -16.39 -7.64 -8.98
CA LYS A 322 -16.65 -9.01 -8.57
C LYS A 322 -15.46 -9.63 -7.83
N VAL A 323 -14.25 -9.34 -8.26
CA VAL A 323 -13.02 -9.80 -7.55
C VAL A 323 -12.92 -9.15 -6.18
N VAL A 324 -13.26 -7.86 -6.06
CA VAL A 324 -13.31 -7.15 -4.76
C VAL A 324 -14.32 -7.80 -3.82
N GLU A 325 -15.52 -8.16 -4.32
CA GLU A 325 -16.53 -8.88 -3.54
C GLU A 325 -16.01 -10.25 -3.06
N VAL A 326 -15.39 -11.02 -3.95
CA VAL A 326 -14.80 -12.33 -3.62
C VAL A 326 -13.65 -12.16 -2.61
N MET A 327 -12.81 -11.14 -2.75
CA MET A 327 -11.77 -10.85 -1.77
C MET A 327 -12.34 -10.58 -0.38
N LYS A 328 -13.42 -9.80 -0.28
CA LYS A 328 -14.13 -9.55 0.98
C LYS A 328 -14.62 -10.84 1.63
N GLN A 329 -15.28 -11.70 0.82
CA GLN A 329 -15.78 -12.98 1.29
C GLN A 329 -14.63 -13.88 1.75
N THR A 330 -13.60 -14.06 0.92
CA THR A 330 -12.42 -14.87 1.26
C THR A 330 -11.73 -14.33 2.52
N GLY A 331 -11.65 -13.01 2.67
CA GLY A 331 -11.13 -12.37 3.87
C GLY A 331 -11.93 -12.73 5.12
N ASN A 332 -13.25 -12.78 5.04
CA ASN A 332 -14.12 -13.21 6.15
C ASN A 332 -13.93 -14.70 6.49
N ASP A 333 -13.73 -15.54 5.46
CA ASP A 333 -13.59 -16.99 5.61
C ASP A 333 -12.19 -17.42 6.10
N LEU A 334 -11.17 -16.58 5.94
CA LEU A 334 -9.83 -16.85 6.46
C LEU A 334 -9.87 -16.95 7.99
N PRO A 335 -9.29 -18.02 8.59
CA PRO A 335 -9.11 -18.11 10.04
C PRO A 335 -8.32 -16.93 10.60
N SER A 336 -8.63 -16.51 11.82
CA SER A 336 -7.94 -15.39 12.50
C SER A 336 -6.42 -15.58 12.58
N LEU A 337 -5.93 -16.82 12.67
CA LEU A 337 -4.50 -17.17 12.63
C LEU A 337 -3.79 -16.65 11.35
N TYR A 338 -4.53 -16.46 10.26
CA TYR A 338 -4.00 -16.04 8.97
C TYR A 338 -4.35 -14.58 8.62
N LYS A 339 -4.79 -13.80 9.61
CA LYS A 339 -5.24 -12.40 9.43
C LYS A 339 -4.59 -11.45 10.44
N GLU A 340 -3.30 -11.47 10.62
CA GLU A 340 -2.60 -10.53 11.50
C GLU A 340 -2.20 -9.21 10.83
#